data_7565961a3ba2c8b0cec714eda8b25e56
#
_entry.id   7565961a3ba2c8b0cec714eda8b25e56
#
_cell.length_a   1.000
_cell.length_b   1.000
_cell.length_c   1.000
_cell.angle_alpha   90.00
_cell.angle_beta   90.00
_cell.angle_gamma   90.00
#
_symmetry.space_group_name_H-M   'P 1'
#
loop_
_entity.id
_entity.type
_entity.pdbx_description
1 polymer ?
#
loop_
_entity_poly.entity_id
_entity_poly.type
_entity_poly.pdbx_seq_one_letter_code
_entity_poly.pdbx_strand_id
1 'polypeptide(L)'
;LENKNFSSSYQYSLYEKLSQLDDTTQKVEINNTGANKKYLYTPYSVSKKDVSSSLIQKDLNLKSNALFGTKNYSYTETSSVSPSELMTGSNWLNQPNKSQKKYLDTEAVYRQFVYENYQTVDQGLEKTIAHLFDQDEFENTGIYSISQHIRDTLTKYMKYDEKTNTQSENVLEDFLNQKISGNDVLFASAAVEAFRHYNIPARYVEGYLLK
;
A
#
# COMPACT_ATOMS: atom_id res chain seq x y z
N LEU A 1 -11.47 -1.24 -9.75
CA LEU A 1 -11.60 -2.62 -10.22
C LEU A 1 -11.80 -3.53 -9.02
N GLU A 2 -13.01 -3.59 -8.48
CA GLU A 2 -13.34 -4.58 -7.45
C GLU A 2 -13.63 -5.91 -8.17
N ASN A 3 -12.80 -6.89 -7.92
CA ASN A 3 -13.14 -8.28 -8.22
C ASN A 3 -14.40 -8.62 -7.40
N LYS A 4 -15.42 -9.18 -8.04
CA LYS A 4 -16.73 -9.48 -7.42
C LYS A 4 -16.63 -10.38 -6.17
N ASN A 5 -15.52 -11.06 -5.97
CA ASN A 5 -15.27 -11.98 -4.87
C ASN A 5 -14.37 -11.44 -3.76
N PHE A 6 -13.88 -10.19 -3.89
CA PHE A 6 -13.00 -9.56 -2.92
C PHE A 6 -13.54 -8.19 -2.50
N SER A 7 -13.68 -7.98 -1.21
CA SER A 7 -13.99 -6.69 -0.63
C SER A 7 -12.72 -6.03 -0.09
N SER A 8 -12.55 -4.73 -0.32
CA SER A 8 -11.46 -3.93 0.29
C SER A 8 -11.41 -4.07 1.82
N SER A 9 -12.50 -4.52 2.45
CA SER A 9 -12.53 -4.85 3.88
C SER A 9 -11.65 -6.05 4.29
N TYR A 10 -11.17 -6.86 3.33
CA TYR A 10 -10.30 -8.01 3.66
C TYR A 10 -8.97 -7.60 4.28
N GLN A 11 -8.42 -6.46 3.91
CA GLN A 11 -7.21 -5.95 4.56
C GLN A 11 -7.44 -5.73 6.06
N TYR A 12 -8.55 -5.10 6.44
CA TYR A 12 -8.90 -4.93 7.87
C TYR A 12 -9.17 -6.27 8.55
N SER A 13 -9.75 -7.24 7.82
CA SER A 13 -9.95 -8.60 8.35
C SER A 13 -8.64 -9.32 8.58
N LEU A 14 -7.65 -9.11 7.71
CA LEU A 14 -6.30 -9.67 7.87
C LEU A 14 -5.64 -9.16 9.16
N TYR A 15 -5.67 -7.83 9.38
CA TYR A 15 -5.13 -7.24 10.61
C TYR A 15 -5.92 -7.64 11.86
N GLU A 16 -7.24 -7.82 11.77
CA GLU A 16 -8.02 -8.39 12.87
C GLU A 16 -7.58 -9.82 13.23
N LYS A 17 -7.26 -10.65 12.23
CA LYS A 17 -6.72 -11.98 12.49
C LYS A 17 -5.31 -11.93 13.08
N LEU A 18 -4.49 -11.01 12.59
CA LEU A 18 -3.16 -10.78 13.11
C LEU A 18 -3.20 -10.35 14.59
N SER A 19 -4.11 -9.45 14.97
CA SER A 19 -4.29 -9.02 16.37
C SER A 19 -4.73 -10.13 17.33
N GLN A 20 -5.30 -11.22 16.80
CA GLN A 20 -5.64 -12.40 17.61
C GLN A 20 -4.44 -13.31 17.89
N LEU A 21 -3.32 -13.05 17.26
CA LEU A 21 -2.07 -13.80 17.43
C LEU A 21 -1.08 -13.09 18.33
N ASP A 22 -1.26 -11.79 18.47
CA ASP A 22 -0.43 -10.92 19.28
C ASP A 22 -1.35 -10.11 20.20
N ASP A 23 -1.19 -10.25 21.50
CA ASP A 23 -2.01 -9.58 22.52
C ASP A 23 -1.64 -8.10 22.70
N THR A 24 -0.63 -7.60 21.99
CA THR A 24 -0.21 -6.20 22.09
C THR A 24 -1.07 -5.32 21.18
N THR A 25 -2.06 -4.70 21.78
CA THR A 25 -2.87 -3.67 21.15
C THR A 25 -2.72 -2.36 21.92
N GLN A 26 -2.70 -1.24 21.17
CA GLN A 26 -2.72 0.10 21.77
C GLN A 26 -3.90 0.90 21.23
N LYS A 27 -4.50 1.73 22.09
CA LYS A 27 -5.49 2.72 21.66
C LYS A 27 -4.78 3.97 21.16
N VAL A 28 -5.11 4.38 19.93
CA VAL A 28 -4.63 5.63 19.33
C VAL A 28 -5.77 6.63 19.26
N GLU A 29 -5.51 7.86 19.70
CA GLU A 29 -6.48 8.95 19.66
C GLU A 29 -6.00 10.01 18.64
N ILE A 30 -6.86 10.32 17.68
CA ILE A 30 -6.59 11.30 16.63
C ILE A 30 -7.37 12.58 16.88
N ASN A 31 -6.66 13.70 16.89
CA ASN A 31 -7.25 15.03 16.80
C ASN A 31 -6.87 15.65 15.45
N ASN A 32 -7.75 15.56 14.48
CA ASN A 32 -7.52 16.09 13.14
C ASN A 32 -7.66 17.63 13.11
N THR A 33 -6.55 18.35 13.08
CA THR A 33 -6.51 19.81 13.07
C THR A 33 -6.39 20.41 11.68
N GLY A 34 -5.77 19.72 10.73
CA GLY A 34 -5.42 20.26 9.41
C GLY A 34 -5.87 19.44 8.20
N ALA A 35 -6.08 18.13 8.36
CA ALA A 35 -6.47 17.27 7.25
C ALA A 35 -7.98 17.33 6.96
N ASN A 36 -8.40 16.79 5.81
CA ASN A 36 -9.80 16.76 5.42
C ASN A 36 -10.64 15.90 6.38
N LYS A 37 -11.51 16.52 7.15
CA LYS A 37 -12.35 15.88 8.19
C LYS A 37 -13.41 14.92 7.63
N LYS A 38 -13.63 14.91 6.32
CA LYS A 38 -14.52 13.94 5.67
C LYS A 38 -13.93 12.54 5.64
N TYR A 39 -12.61 12.41 5.87
CA TYR A 39 -11.91 11.13 5.93
C TYR A 39 -11.40 10.85 7.34
N LEU A 40 -11.34 9.56 7.68
CA LEU A 40 -10.72 9.05 8.89
C LEU A 40 -9.36 8.46 8.50
N TYR A 41 -8.30 8.99 9.05
CA TYR A 41 -6.93 8.53 8.80
C TYR A 41 -6.57 7.49 9.84
N THR A 42 -6.26 6.29 9.39
CA THR A 42 -5.88 5.17 10.25
C THR A 42 -4.66 4.47 9.67
N PRO A 43 -3.82 3.83 10.49
CA PRO A 43 -2.77 2.97 9.98
C PRO A 43 -3.35 1.71 9.33
N TYR A 44 -2.53 0.99 8.59
CA TYR A 44 -2.93 -0.30 8.02
C TYR A 44 -3.23 -1.37 9.07
N SER A 45 -2.61 -1.25 10.24
CA SER A 45 -2.74 -2.17 11.37
C SER A 45 -4.02 -2.00 12.19
N VAL A 46 -4.93 -1.11 11.77
CA VAL A 46 -6.18 -0.88 12.48
C VAL A 46 -7.08 -2.12 12.52
N SER A 47 -7.64 -2.40 13.68
CA SER A 47 -8.56 -3.53 13.86
C SER A 47 -9.89 -3.30 13.13
N LYS A 48 -10.42 -4.34 12.46
CA LYS A 48 -11.75 -4.30 11.84
C LYS A 48 -12.87 -3.94 12.82
N LYS A 49 -12.69 -4.20 14.10
CA LYS A 49 -13.67 -3.85 15.14
C LYS A 49 -13.93 -2.35 15.21
N ASP A 50 -12.92 -1.55 14.93
CA ASP A 50 -13.01 -0.08 14.98
C ASP A 50 -13.42 0.53 13.64
N VAL A 51 -13.48 -0.29 12.56
CA VAL A 51 -13.82 0.16 11.23
C VAL A 51 -15.14 -0.46 10.79
N SER A 52 -16.20 0.34 10.84
CA SER A 52 -17.49 -0.09 10.28
C SER A 52 -17.37 -0.26 8.75
N SER A 53 -17.89 -1.37 8.22
CA SER A 53 -17.92 -1.61 6.78
C SER A 53 -18.63 -0.52 5.99
N SER A 54 -19.58 0.21 6.59
CA SER A 54 -20.26 1.36 5.99
C SER A 54 -19.36 2.59 5.79
N LEU A 55 -18.23 2.66 6.47
CA LEU A 55 -17.25 3.75 6.33
C LEU A 55 -16.22 3.48 5.23
N ILE A 56 -16.05 2.22 4.82
CA ILE A 56 -15.05 1.83 3.84
C ILE A 56 -15.55 2.21 2.43
N GLN A 57 -14.77 3.03 1.76
CA GLN A 57 -14.96 3.39 0.36
C GLN A 57 -13.99 2.59 -0.54
N LYS A 58 -14.05 2.84 -1.86
CA LYS A 58 -13.05 2.30 -2.79
C LYS A 58 -11.65 2.65 -2.31
N ASP A 59 -10.71 1.76 -2.59
CA ASP A 59 -9.29 1.92 -2.28
C ASP A 59 -8.98 2.09 -0.78
N LEU A 60 -9.81 1.50 0.08
CA LEU A 60 -9.63 1.51 1.55
C LEU A 60 -9.73 2.89 2.21
N ASN A 61 -10.21 3.90 1.53
CA ASN A 61 -10.52 5.17 2.15
C ASN A 61 -11.66 5.03 3.15
N LEU A 62 -11.46 5.54 4.36
CA LEU A 62 -12.50 5.59 5.39
C LEU A 62 -13.18 6.96 5.37
N LYS A 63 -14.47 6.97 5.04
CA LYS A 63 -15.24 8.21 4.99
C LYS A 63 -16.05 8.39 6.26
N SER A 64 -15.96 9.57 6.88
CA SER A 64 -16.80 9.94 8.02
C SER A 64 -18.28 10.01 7.64
N ASN A 65 -19.16 9.48 8.51
CA ASN A 65 -20.61 9.61 8.36
C ASN A 65 -21.15 10.95 8.92
N ALA A 66 -20.32 11.75 9.59
CA ALA A 66 -20.73 13.05 10.13
C ALA A 66 -20.85 14.09 9.02
N LEU A 67 -21.92 14.90 9.05
CA LEU A 67 -22.25 15.92 8.03
C LEU A 67 -21.05 16.87 7.77
N PHE A 68 -20.36 17.29 8.81
CA PHE A 68 -19.20 18.18 8.73
C PHE A 68 -17.85 17.45 8.88
N GLY A 69 -17.85 16.10 8.79
CA GLY A 69 -16.71 15.26 9.03
C GLY A 69 -16.39 15.05 10.52
N THR A 70 -15.36 14.28 10.82
CA THR A 70 -14.97 13.92 12.20
C THR A 70 -13.60 14.52 12.53
N LYS A 71 -13.52 15.28 13.61
CA LYS A 71 -12.29 15.89 14.09
C LYS A 71 -11.55 14.96 15.07
N ASN A 72 -12.29 14.41 16.04
CA ASN A 72 -11.74 13.57 17.09
C ASN A 72 -12.29 12.16 16.96
N TYR A 73 -11.41 11.19 16.93
CA TYR A 73 -11.77 9.77 16.88
C TYR A 73 -10.64 8.92 17.47
N SER A 74 -10.94 7.67 17.77
CA SER A 74 -9.95 6.72 18.23
C SER A 74 -10.12 5.38 17.53
N TYR A 75 -9.05 4.63 17.50
CA TYR A 75 -9.03 3.26 17.01
C TYR A 75 -8.02 2.42 17.81
N THR A 76 -8.13 1.12 17.67
CA THR A 76 -7.18 0.17 18.25
C THR A 76 -6.22 -0.28 17.18
N GLU A 77 -4.95 -0.05 17.41
CA GLU A 77 -3.87 -0.53 16.56
C GLU A 77 -3.35 -1.87 17.08
N THR A 78 -3.12 -2.82 16.19
CA THR A 78 -2.39 -4.03 16.52
C THR A 78 -0.90 -3.74 16.57
N SER A 79 -0.16 -4.58 17.30
CA SER A 79 1.29 -4.48 17.45
C SER A 79 2.02 -4.13 16.15
N SER A 80 3.13 -3.45 16.32
CA SER A 80 4.09 -3.10 15.28
C SER A 80 4.82 -4.30 14.65
N VAL A 81 4.56 -5.52 15.10
CA VAL A 81 5.20 -6.73 14.55
C VAL A 81 4.67 -6.97 13.14
N SER A 82 5.55 -6.94 12.17
CA SER A 82 5.18 -7.22 10.78
C SER A 82 4.81 -8.70 10.60
N PRO A 83 3.90 -9.04 9.69
CA PRO A 83 3.59 -10.43 9.39
C PRO A 83 4.82 -11.28 9.05
N SER A 84 5.82 -10.69 8.40
CA SER A 84 7.07 -11.37 8.07
C SER A 84 7.89 -11.71 9.31
N GLU A 85 7.95 -10.83 10.31
CA GLU A 85 8.65 -11.11 11.58
C GLU A 85 7.97 -12.21 12.36
N LEU A 86 6.64 -12.25 12.41
CA LEU A 86 5.89 -13.34 13.04
C LEU A 86 6.09 -14.69 12.35
N MET A 87 6.33 -14.70 11.06
CA MET A 87 6.53 -15.93 10.27
C MET A 87 7.99 -16.39 10.26
N THR A 88 8.93 -15.49 10.47
CA THR A 88 10.36 -15.78 10.44
C THR A 88 10.77 -16.61 11.67
N GLY A 89 11.33 -17.79 11.44
CA GLY A 89 11.82 -18.68 12.51
C GLY A 89 10.73 -19.43 13.28
N SER A 90 9.48 -19.34 12.86
CA SER A 90 8.37 -20.06 13.47
C SER A 90 7.92 -21.26 12.63
N ASN A 91 7.36 -22.27 13.30
CA ASN A 91 6.75 -23.43 12.63
C ASN A 91 5.35 -23.16 12.07
N TRP A 92 4.96 -21.92 11.92
CA TRP A 92 3.64 -21.50 11.51
C TRP A 92 3.18 -22.13 10.19
N LEU A 93 4.07 -22.20 9.22
CA LEU A 93 3.75 -22.75 7.91
C LEU A 93 3.60 -24.27 7.94
N ASN A 94 4.35 -24.94 8.82
CA ASN A 94 4.35 -26.41 8.88
C ASN A 94 3.29 -26.97 9.83
N GLN A 95 3.08 -26.31 10.96
CA GLN A 95 2.15 -26.77 12.01
C GLN A 95 1.39 -25.59 12.66
N PRO A 96 0.50 -24.90 11.88
CA PRO A 96 -0.24 -23.79 12.42
C PRO A 96 -1.31 -24.24 13.42
N ASN A 97 -1.44 -23.53 14.53
CA ASN A 97 -2.60 -23.68 15.39
C ASN A 97 -3.88 -23.12 14.72
N LYS A 98 -5.04 -23.26 15.39
CA LYS A 98 -6.33 -22.86 14.81
C LYS A 98 -6.43 -21.37 14.45
N SER A 99 -5.85 -20.48 15.24
CA SER A 99 -5.85 -19.03 14.99
C SER A 99 -4.88 -18.67 13.88
N GLN A 100 -3.68 -19.24 13.89
CA GLN A 100 -2.69 -19.10 12.83
C GLN A 100 -3.22 -19.59 11.47
N LYS A 101 -3.92 -20.75 11.45
CA LYS A 101 -4.55 -21.23 10.22
C LYS A 101 -5.57 -20.24 9.67
N LYS A 102 -6.43 -19.67 10.50
CA LYS A 102 -7.39 -18.63 10.06
C LYS A 102 -6.70 -17.39 9.48
N TYR A 103 -5.58 -16.97 10.06
CA TYR A 103 -4.77 -15.89 9.52
C TYR A 103 -4.21 -16.26 8.14
N LEU A 104 -3.56 -17.41 8.02
CA LEU A 104 -2.97 -17.88 6.76
C LEU A 104 -4.02 -18.04 5.65
N ASP A 105 -5.19 -18.58 5.96
CA ASP A 105 -6.30 -18.69 5.00
C ASP A 105 -6.77 -17.32 4.52
N THR A 106 -6.86 -16.33 5.40
CA THR A 106 -7.24 -14.96 5.05
C THR A 106 -6.14 -14.25 4.26
N GLU A 107 -4.88 -14.46 4.62
CA GLU A 107 -3.72 -13.92 3.92
C GLU A 107 -3.61 -14.47 2.51
N ALA A 108 -3.83 -15.76 2.31
CA ALA A 108 -3.80 -16.38 0.99
C ALA A 108 -4.83 -15.76 0.03
N VAL A 109 -6.05 -15.51 0.49
CA VAL A 109 -7.09 -14.82 -0.30
C VAL A 109 -6.68 -13.37 -0.61
N TYR A 110 -6.16 -12.65 0.38
CA TYR A 110 -5.68 -11.28 0.18
C TYR A 110 -4.49 -11.23 -0.79
N ARG A 111 -3.54 -12.13 -0.65
CA ARG A 111 -2.38 -12.24 -1.53
C ARG A 111 -2.79 -12.53 -2.97
N GLN A 112 -3.71 -13.46 -3.20
CA GLN A 112 -4.25 -13.74 -4.53
C GLN A 112 -4.82 -12.46 -5.17
N PHE A 113 -5.67 -11.74 -4.44
CA PHE A 113 -6.22 -10.46 -4.90
C PHE A 113 -5.13 -9.45 -5.27
N VAL A 114 -4.10 -9.32 -4.43
CA VAL A 114 -2.98 -8.38 -4.65
C VAL A 114 -2.24 -8.71 -5.95
N TYR A 115 -1.92 -9.98 -6.20
CA TYR A 115 -1.25 -10.40 -7.41
C TYR A 115 -2.13 -10.21 -8.67
N GLU A 116 -3.43 -10.47 -8.58
CA GLU A 116 -4.36 -10.30 -9.68
C GLU A 116 -4.60 -8.82 -10.06
N ASN A 117 -4.48 -7.90 -9.11
CA ASN A 117 -4.92 -6.50 -9.31
C ASN A 117 -3.79 -5.46 -9.28
N TYR A 118 -2.64 -5.78 -8.70
CA TYR A 118 -1.58 -4.79 -8.47
C TYR A 118 -0.23 -5.13 -9.13
N GLN A 119 -0.21 -6.09 -10.05
CA GLN A 119 1.01 -6.54 -10.74
C GLN A 119 1.09 -6.06 -12.19
N THR A 120 -0.01 -5.60 -12.78
CA THR A 120 -0.04 -5.18 -14.17
C THR A 120 0.50 -3.77 -14.32
N VAL A 121 1.49 -3.58 -15.21
CA VAL A 121 1.97 -2.27 -15.66
C VAL A 121 0.90 -1.62 -16.53
N ASP A 122 0.76 -0.29 -16.48
CA ASP A 122 -0.10 0.44 -17.40
C ASP A 122 0.37 0.26 -18.84
N GLN A 123 -0.56 -0.09 -19.75
CA GLN A 123 -0.25 -0.38 -21.16
C GLN A 123 0.46 0.78 -21.88
N GLY A 124 0.12 2.03 -21.51
CA GLY A 124 0.77 3.23 -22.08
C GLY A 124 2.22 3.38 -21.62
N LEU A 125 2.60 2.80 -20.48
CA LEU A 125 3.92 2.96 -19.86
C LEU A 125 4.86 1.77 -20.06
N GLU A 126 4.37 0.61 -20.55
CA GLU A 126 5.14 -0.63 -20.65
C GLU A 126 6.51 -0.43 -21.32
N LYS A 127 6.55 0.23 -22.48
CA LYS A 127 7.80 0.45 -23.25
C LYS A 127 8.76 1.40 -22.54
N THR A 128 8.23 2.44 -21.93
CA THR A 128 9.01 3.44 -21.20
C THR A 128 9.62 2.84 -19.95
N ILE A 129 8.83 2.07 -19.19
CA ILE A 129 9.29 1.37 -18.00
C ILE A 129 10.34 0.32 -18.35
N ALA A 130 10.10 -0.50 -19.37
CA ALA A 130 11.08 -1.51 -19.83
C ALA A 130 12.40 -0.90 -20.31
N HIS A 131 12.36 0.31 -20.88
CA HIS A 131 13.57 1.02 -21.30
C HIS A 131 14.38 1.60 -20.13
N LEU A 132 13.69 2.01 -19.04
CA LEU A 132 14.33 2.60 -17.85
C LEU A 132 14.82 1.54 -16.86
N PHE A 133 14.14 0.40 -16.79
CA PHE A 133 14.35 -0.65 -15.81
C PHE A 133 14.57 -1.99 -16.51
N ASP A 134 15.82 -2.43 -16.58
CA ASP A 134 16.18 -3.72 -17.18
C ASP A 134 15.81 -4.86 -16.22
N GLN A 135 14.97 -5.79 -16.69
CA GLN A 135 14.56 -6.95 -15.89
C GLN A 135 15.67 -7.99 -15.76
N ASP A 136 16.46 -8.18 -16.84
CA ASP A 136 17.42 -9.29 -16.91
C ASP A 136 18.54 -9.15 -15.88
N GLU A 137 18.90 -7.91 -15.55
CA GLU A 137 19.94 -7.60 -14.56
C GLU A 137 19.51 -7.94 -13.11
N PHE A 138 18.19 -8.02 -12.86
CA PHE A 138 17.62 -8.21 -11.51
C PHE A 138 16.84 -9.51 -11.35
N GLU A 139 16.90 -10.42 -12.33
CA GLU A 139 16.32 -11.75 -12.21
C GLU A 139 16.92 -12.48 -11.01
N ASN A 140 16.04 -13.00 -10.14
CA ASN A 140 16.41 -13.69 -8.89
C ASN A 140 17.06 -12.81 -7.79
N THR A 141 16.97 -11.48 -7.90
CA THR A 141 17.39 -10.60 -6.80
C THR A 141 16.27 -10.37 -5.78
N GLY A 142 16.62 -10.02 -4.54
CA GLY A 142 15.63 -9.73 -3.50
C GLY A 142 14.96 -8.36 -3.67
N ILE A 143 13.76 -8.21 -3.13
CA ILE A 143 12.97 -6.96 -3.18
C ILE A 143 13.75 -5.73 -2.71
N TYR A 144 14.68 -5.89 -1.77
CA TYR A 144 15.52 -4.78 -1.30
C TYR A 144 16.43 -4.24 -2.41
N SER A 145 17.12 -5.12 -3.15
CA SER A 145 17.98 -4.72 -4.27
C SER A 145 17.20 -4.04 -5.39
N ILE A 146 16.02 -4.59 -5.72
CA ILE A 146 15.11 -4.00 -6.69
C ILE A 146 14.65 -2.60 -6.23
N SER A 147 14.28 -2.45 -4.97
CA SER A 147 13.88 -1.16 -4.39
C SER A 147 14.99 -0.11 -4.46
N GLN A 148 16.24 -0.50 -4.16
CA GLN A 148 17.40 0.39 -4.30
C GLN A 148 17.62 0.78 -5.77
N HIS A 149 17.57 -0.18 -6.69
CA HIS A 149 17.72 0.08 -8.12
C HIS A 149 16.67 1.04 -8.65
N ILE A 150 15.38 0.83 -8.32
CA ILE A 150 14.29 1.74 -8.71
C ILE A 150 14.55 3.15 -8.20
N ARG A 151 14.88 3.30 -6.92
CA ARG A 151 15.20 4.60 -6.33
C ARG A 151 16.37 5.27 -7.05
N ASP A 152 17.48 4.54 -7.23
CA ASP A 152 18.70 5.09 -7.81
C ASP A 152 18.49 5.47 -9.28
N THR A 153 17.71 4.68 -10.03
CA THR A 153 17.34 5.00 -11.43
C THR A 153 16.49 6.27 -11.48
N LEU A 154 15.44 6.36 -10.69
CA LEU A 154 14.57 7.53 -10.67
C LEU A 154 15.34 8.79 -10.26
N THR A 155 16.15 8.74 -9.21
CA THR A 155 16.93 9.90 -8.75
C THR A 155 18.08 10.29 -9.66
N LYS A 156 18.58 9.35 -10.47
CA LYS A 156 19.61 9.63 -11.47
C LYS A 156 19.07 10.41 -12.68
N TYR A 157 17.86 10.07 -13.12
CA TYR A 157 17.32 10.62 -14.37
C TYR A 157 16.30 11.73 -14.16
N MET A 158 15.62 11.80 -13.02
CA MET A 158 14.57 12.77 -12.72
C MET A 158 15.00 13.68 -11.57
N LYS A 159 14.53 14.92 -11.60
CA LYS A 159 14.76 15.90 -10.54
C LYS A 159 13.49 16.10 -9.73
N TYR A 160 13.61 16.12 -8.40
CA TYR A 160 12.48 16.44 -7.54
C TYR A 160 12.17 17.93 -7.57
N ASP A 161 10.91 18.28 -7.78
CA ASP A 161 10.38 19.63 -7.68
C ASP A 161 8.92 19.58 -7.20
N GLU A 162 8.68 20.04 -5.99
CA GLU A 162 7.35 20.04 -5.36
C GLU A 162 6.31 20.84 -6.17
N LYS A 163 6.75 21.83 -6.95
CA LYS A 163 5.88 22.74 -7.71
C LYS A 163 5.67 22.28 -9.16
N THR A 164 6.05 21.07 -9.50
CA THR A 164 5.87 20.55 -10.87
C THR A 164 4.41 20.65 -11.29
N ASN A 165 4.17 21.25 -12.45
CA ASN A 165 2.86 21.34 -13.06
C ASN A 165 2.44 19.99 -13.65
N THR A 166 1.32 19.45 -13.19
CA THR A 166 0.78 18.14 -13.58
C THR A 166 -0.48 18.25 -14.45
N GLN A 167 -0.57 19.28 -15.31
CA GLN A 167 -1.76 19.53 -16.14
C GLN A 167 -1.80 18.71 -17.44
N SER A 168 -0.77 17.92 -17.76
CA SER A 168 -0.78 17.00 -18.89
C SER A 168 -1.75 15.84 -18.66
N GLU A 169 -2.44 15.39 -19.70
CA GLU A 169 -3.28 14.17 -19.65
C GLU A 169 -2.42 12.91 -19.43
N ASN A 170 -1.16 12.95 -19.88
CA ASN A 170 -0.21 11.83 -19.78
C ASN A 170 0.99 12.20 -18.89
N VAL A 171 0.74 12.84 -17.78
CA VAL A 171 1.79 13.45 -16.93
C VAL A 171 2.86 12.46 -16.48
N LEU A 172 2.50 11.22 -16.17
CA LEU A 172 3.46 10.19 -15.75
C LEU A 172 4.32 9.71 -16.91
N GLU A 173 3.75 9.55 -18.11
CA GLU A 173 4.48 9.23 -19.33
C GLU A 173 5.47 10.35 -19.69
N ASP A 174 5.02 11.61 -19.65
CA ASP A 174 5.87 12.77 -19.89
C ASP A 174 7.02 12.84 -18.89
N PHE A 175 6.74 12.61 -17.60
CA PHE A 175 7.77 12.57 -16.57
C PHE A 175 8.84 11.52 -16.84
N LEU A 176 8.44 10.31 -17.21
CA LEU A 176 9.35 9.20 -17.45
C LEU A 176 10.14 9.36 -18.76
N ASN A 177 9.49 9.78 -19.85
CA ASN A 177 10.11 9.91 -21.18
C ASN A 177 11.01 11.12 -21.28
N GLN A 178 10.59 12.27 -20.77
CA GLN A 178 11.31 13.52 -20.91
C GLN A 178 12.36 13.74 -19.82
N LYS A 179 12.36 12.88 -18.78
CA LYS A 179 13.28 12.97 -17.64
C LYS A 179 13.26 14.38 -17.00
N ILE A 180 12.06 14.90 -16.83
CA ILE A 180 11.80 16.23 -16.27
C ILE A 180 11.68 16.18 -14.75
N SER A 181 11.44 17.34 -14.13
CA SER A 181 11.13 17.42 -12.70
C SER A 181 9.78 16.79 -12.37
N GLY A 182 9.68 16.17 -11.22
CA GLY A 182 8.46 15.61 -10.67
C GLY A 182 8.32 15.83 -9.17
N ASN A 183 7.08 15.81 -8.69
CA ASN A 183 6.77 15.84 -7.27
C ASN A 183 6.72 14.41 -6.68
N ASP A 184 6.41 14.30 -5.41
CA ASP A 184 6.28 13.03 -4.67
C ASP A 184 5.28 12.07 -5.32
N VAL A 185 4.15 12.58 -5.83
CA VAL A 185 3.12 11.77 -6.52
C VAL A 185 3.68 11.10 -7.76
N LEU A 186 4.42 11.85 -8.60
CA LEU A 186 5.01 11.32 -9.83
C LEU A 186 6.12 10.30 -9.53
N PHE A 187 6.99 10.58 -8.57
CA PHE A 187 8.02 9.63 -8.15
C PHE A 187 7.42 8.35 -7.57
N ALA A 188 6.41 8.46 -6.70
CA ALA A 188 5.74 7.30 -6.12
C ALA A 188 4.97 6.49 -7.18
N SER A 189 4.28 7.16 -8.12
CA SER A 189 3.58 6.49 -9.22
C SER A 189 4.54 5.77 -10.16
N ALA A 190 5.66 6.40 -10.52
CA ALA A 190 6.71 5.79 -11.32
C ALA A 190 7.32 4.56 -10.63
N ALA A 191 7.56 4.65 -9.31
CA ALA A 191 8.05 3.52 -8.53
C ALA A 191 7.04 2.36 -8.50
N VAL A 192 5.74 2.63 -8.41
CA VAL A 192 4.69 1.60 -8.50
C VAL A 192 4.77 0.85 -9.82
N GLU A 193 4.84 1.56 -10.95
CA GLU A 193 4.94 0.93 -12.26
C GLU A 193 6.26 0.12 -12.43
N ALA A 194 7.37 0.64 -11.90
CA ALA A 194 8.64 -0.07 -11.90
C ALA A 194 8.60 -1.36 -11.04
N PHE A 195 8.01 -1.35 -9.85
CA PHE A 195 7.82 -2.56 -9.06
C PHE A 195 6.98 -3.60 -9.78
N ARG A 196 5.88 -3.18 -10.43
CA ARG A 196 5.02 -4.07 -11.23
C ARG A 196 5.79 -4.69 -12.40
N HIS A 197 6.65 -3.92 -13.05
CA HIS A 197 7.54 -4.41 -14.11
C HIS A 197 8.45 -5.55 -13.62
N TYR A 198 8.94 -5.46 -12.38
CA TYR A 198 9.69 -6.55 -11.72
C TYR A 198 8.79 -7.65 -11.12
N ASN A 199 7.54 -7.76 -11.54
CA ASN A 199 6.57 -8.73 -11.03
C ASN A 199 6.30 -8.61 -9.51
N ILE A 200 6.55 -7.44 -8.92
CA ILE A 200 6.25 -7.13 -7.52
C ILE A 200 4.95 -6.34 -7.46
N PRO A 201 3.89 -6.91 -6.85
CA PRO A 201 2.63 -6.19 -6.74
C PRO A 201 2.82 -4.88 -5.95
N ALA A 202 2.37 -3.78 -6.53
CA ALA A 202 2.50 -2.47 -5.92
C ALA A 202 1.28 -1.59 -6.17
N ARG A 203 0.98 -0.70 -5.22
CA ARG A 203 -0.05 0.32 -5.36
C ARG A 203 0.42 1.64 -4.76
N TYR A 204 -0.06 2.74 -5.33
CA TYR A 204 0.10 4.06 -4.74
C TYR A 204 -0.77 4.20 -3.48
N VAL A 205 -0.20 4.83 -2.46
CA VAL A 205 -0.91 5.16 -1.22
C VAL A 205 -0.52 6.57 -0.81
N GLU A 206 -1.50 7.34 -0.39
CA GLU A 206 -1.32 8.69 0.14
C GLU A 206 -1.75 8.74 1.61
N GLY A 207 -1.00 9.47 2.44
CA GLY A 207 -1.28 9.56 3.86
C GLY A 207 -0.45 10.63 4.56
N TYR A 208 -0.53 10.64 5.89
CA TYR A 208 0.21 11.55 6.76
C TYR A 208 1.20 10.75 7.61
N LEU A 209 2.42 11.27 7.70
CA LEU A 209 3.41 10.77 8.64
C LEU A 209 3.19 11.46 10.01
N LEU A 210 2.83 10.68 11.00
CA LEU A 210 2.77 11.15 12.39
C LEU A 210 4.19 11.08 12.99
N LYS A 211 4.62 12.20 13.57
CA LYS A 211 5.92 12.32 14.24
C LYS A 211 5.73 12.38 15.75
#